data_e858e3bd097ad9ab074f22ca74a48bf0
#
_entry.id   e858e3bd097ad9ab074f22ca74a48bf0
#
_cell.length_a   1.000
_cell.length_b   1.000
_cell.length_c   1.000
_cell.angle_alpha   90.00
_cell.angle_beta   90.00
_cell.angle_gamma   90.00
#
_symmetry.space_group_name_H-M   'P 1'
#
loop_
_entity.id
_entity.type
_entity.pdbx_description
1 polymer ?
#
loop_
_entity_poly.entity_id
_entity_poly.type
_entity_poly.pdbx_seq_one_letter_code
_entity_poly.pdbx_strand_id
1 'polypeptide(L)'
;LLESGGGLVQPGGSLNLSCAASGFDFSRYWMSWARQAPGKGQEWIGEINPGSSTINYTPSLKDKFIISRDNAKNTLYLQMSKVRSEDTALYYCAR
;
A
#
# COMPACT_ATOMS: atom_id res chain seq x y z
N LEU A 1 -8.74 -9.55 7.30
CA LEU A 1 -7.56 -8.81 6.91
C LEU A 1 -7.58 -7.42 7.50
N LEU A 2 -6.49 -7.05 8.14
CA LEU A 2 -6.38 -5.74 8.78
C LEU A 2 -5.63 -4.78 7.88
N GLU A 3 -6.08 -3.56 7.87
CA GLU A 3 -5.40 -2.46 7.20
C GLU A 3 -5.14 -1.35 8.18
N SER A 4 -4.13 -0.56 7.91
CA SER A 4 -3.79 0.58 8.75
C SER A 4 -3.15 1.66 7.91
N GLY A 5 -3.05 2.86 8.47
CA GLY A 5 -2.40 3.97 7.82
C GLY A 5 -3.19 4.64 6.73
N GLY A 6 -4.46 4.33 6.58
CA GLY A 6 -5.30 5.01 5.62
C GLY A 6 -5.71 6.39 6.10
N GLY A 7 -6.56 7.06 5.34
CA GLY A 7 -7.14 8.31 5.70
C GLY A 7 -6.57 9.50 4.98
N LEU A 8 -6.63 10.65 5.63
CA LEU A 8 -6.31 11.92 5.00
C LEU A 8 -4.80 12.11 4.84
N VAL A 9 -4.40 12.51 3.64
CA VAL A 9 -3.00 12.71 3.29
C VAL A 9 -2.75 14.19 3.04
N GLN A 10 -1.67 14.72 3.63
CA GLN A 10 -1.31 16.13 3.48
C GLN A 10 -0.45 16.33 2.23
N PRO A 11 -0.75 17.33 1.39
CA PRO A 11 0.06 17.61 0.21
C PRO A 11 1.49 18.09 0.57
N GLY A 12 2.41 17.83 -0.35
CA GLY A 12 3.77 18.37 -0.28
C GLY A 12 4.77 17.56 0.51
N GLY A 13 4.34 16.55 1.23
CA GLY A 13 5.23 15.73 2.03
C GLY A 13 5.44 14.34 1.46
N SER A 14 6.00 13.49 2.29
CA SER A 14 6.04 12.05 2.05
C SER A 14 5.22 11.35 3.13
N LEU A 15 4.77 10.16 2.84
CA LEU A 15 3.93 9.42 3.76
C LEU A 15 4.34 7.96 3.76
N ASN A 16 4.36 7.39 4.96
CA ASN A 16 4.62 5.96 5.14
C ASN A 16 3.40 5.33 5.79
N LEU A 17 2.84 4.33 5.13
CA LEU A 17 1.72 3.56 5.64
C LEU A 17 2.17 2.15 5.97
N SER A 18 1.56 1.55 6.96
CA SER A 18 1.82 0.17 7.31
C SER A 18 0.52 -0.59 7.47
N CYS A 19 0.59 -1.90 7.21
CA CYS A 19 -0.54 -2.80 7.36
C CYS A 19 -0.05 -4.02 8.11
N ALA A 20 -0.51 -4.19 9.34
CA ALA A 20 -0.17 -5.35 10.16
C ALA A 20 -1.14 -6.48 9.85
N ALA A 21 -0.60 -7.64 9.47
CA ALA A 21 -1.40 -8.81 9.14
C ALA A 21 -1.55 -9.72 10.33
N SER A 22 -2.71 -10.36 10.43
CA SER A 22 -2.97 -11.36 11.45
C SER A 22 -3.95 -12.39 10.92
N GLY A 23 -3.95 -13.56 11.55
CA GLY A 23 -4.88 -14.61 11.22
C GLY A 23 -4.49 -15.50 10.05
N PHE A 24 -3.30 -15.30 9.46
CA PHE A 24 -2.80 -16.16 8.39
C PHE A 24 -1.28 -16.09 8.35
N ASP A 25 -0.66 -17.01 7.60
CA ASP A 25 0.79 -17.04 7.43
C ASP A 25 1.19 -16.00 6.37
N PHE A 26 1.49 -14.81 6.84
CA PHE A 26 1.80 -13.65 6.00
C PHE A 26 2.91 -13.96 4.98
N SER A 27 3.92 -14.72 5.37
CA SER A 27 5.10 -14.96 4.54
C SER A 27 4.80 -15.82 3.30
N ARG A 28 3.60 -16.36 3.18
CA ARG A 28 3.21 -17.23 2.07
C ARG A 28 2.40 -16.55 0.99
N TYR A 29 2.00 -15.30 1.21
CA TYR A 29 1.04 -14.65 0.31
C TYR A 29 1.59 -13.44 -0.37
N TRP A 30 1.21 -13.26 -1.64
CA TRP A 30 1.28 -11.99 -2.30
C TRP A 30 0.41 -10.99 -1.53
N MET A 31 0.90 -9.77 -1.42
CA MET A 31 0.14 -8.71 -0.76
C MET A 31 0.01 -7.55 -1.70
N SER A 32 -1.10 -6.84 -1.60
CA SER A 32 -1.37 -5.72 -2.49
C SER A 32 -1.86 -4.50 -1.73
N TRP A 33 -1.72 -3.36 -2.37
CA TRP A 33 -2.26 -2.09 -1.92
C TRP A 33 -3.25 -1.55 -2.94
N ALA A 34 -4.31 -0.95 -2.45
CA ALA A 34 -5.30 -0.23 -3.24
C ALA A 34 -5.70 1.03 -2.51
N ARG A 35 -6.33 1.95 -3.21
CA ARG A 35 -6.86 3.17 -2.59
C ARG A 35 -8.22 3.49 -3.18
N GLN A 36 -8.97 4.30 -2.45
CA GLN A 36 -10.26 4.81 -2.90
C GLN A 36 -10.39 6.26 -2.49
N ALA A 37 -10.42 7.15 -3.48
CA ALA A 37 -10.65 8.57 -3.26
C ALA A 37 -12.13 8.84 -3.04
N PRO A 38 -12.50 9.92 -2.35
CA PRO A 38 -13.91 10.25 -2.13
C PRO A 38 -14.68 10.35 -3.44
N GLY A 39 -15.79 9.63 -3.51
CA GLY A 39 -16.66 9.64 -4.68
C GLY A 39 -16.12 8.90 -5.89
N LYS A 40 -15.02 8.17 -5.77
CA LYS A 40 -14.40 7.43 -6.86
C LYS A 40 -14.35 5.95 -6.53
N GLY A 41 -14.10 5.12 -7.55
CA GLY A 41 -13.92 3.70 -7.37
C GLY A 41 -12.57 3.35 -6.79
N GLN A 42 -12.39 2.09 -6.44
CA GLN A 42 -11.13 1.57 -5.98
C GLN A 42 -10.09 1.59 -7.09
N GLU A 43 -8.86 1.97 -6.72
CA GLU A 43 -7.73 1.98 -7.64
C GLU A 43 -6.63 1.08 -7.08
N TRP A 44 -6.21 0.09 -7.86
CA TRP A 44 -5.12 -0.81 -7.48
C TRP A 44 -3.79 -0.08 -7.63
N ILE A 45 -2.93 -0.20 -6.61
CA ILE A 45 -1.62 0.47 -6.60
C ILE A 45 -0.53 -0.50 -7.03
N GLY A 46 -0.48 -1.67 -6.42
CA GLY A 46 0.53 -2.65 -6.75
C GLY A 46 0.51 -3.85 -5.82
N GLU A 47 1.43 -4.77 -6.07
CA GLU A 47 1.54 -6.01 -5.30
C GLU A 47 2.99 -6.40 -5.12
N ILE A 48 3.25 -7.23 -4.11
CA ILE A 48 4.58 -7.73 -3.80
C ILE A 48 4.49 -9.21 -3.45
N ASN A 49 5.42 -10.00 -4.00
CA ASN A 49 5.46 -11.43 -3.72
C ASN A 49 6.06 -11.71 -2.33
N PRO A 50 5.93 -12.93 -1.81
CA PRO A 50 6.43 -13.25 -0.47
C PRO A 50 7.89 -12.92 -0.23
N GLY A 51 8.74 -13.16 -1.21
CA GLY A 51 10.18 -12.95 -1.07
C GLY A 51 10.67 -11.57 -1.43
N SER A 52 9.78 -10.64 -1.79
CA SER A 52 10.11 -9.28 -2.19
C SER A 52 10.95 -9.19 -3.48
N SER A 53 11.01 -10.27 -4.24
CA SER A 53 11.81 -10.28 -5.48
C SER A 53 11.03 -9.75 -6.68
N THR A 54 9.70 -9.65 -6.57
CA THR A 54 8.84 -9.16 -7.63
C THR A 54 7.84 -8.18 -7.05
N ILE A 55 7.84 -6.97 -7.58
CA ILE A 55 6.91 -5.92 -7.17
C ILE A 55 6.32 -5.34 -8.45
N ASN A 56 4.99 -5.40 -8.56
CA ASN A 56 4.28 -4.87 -9.72
C ASN A 56 3.47 -3.64 -9.31
N TYR A 57 3.54 -2.60 -10.10
CA TYR A 57 2.80 -1.36 -9.85
C TYR A 57 1.86 -1.07 -11.02
N THR A 58 0.76 -0.41 -10.72
CA THR A 58 -0.05 0.21 -11.78
C THR A 58 0.85 1.21 -12.53
N PRO A 59 0.97 1.11 -13.87
CA PRO A 59 1.95 1.89 -14.60
C PRO A 59 1.91 3.40 -14.35
N SER A 60 0.74 3.97 -14.17
CA SER A 60 0.60 5.40 -13.92
C SER A 60 1.05 5.82 -12.52
N LEU A 61 1.29 4.86 -11.62
CA LEU A 61 1.62 5.13 -10.22
C LEU A 61 3.01 4.66 -9.79
N LYS A 62 3.75 4.00 -10.67
CA LYS A 62 4.99 3.32 -10.30
C LYS A 62 6.06 4.25 -9.74
N ASP A 63 6.08 5.51 -10.17
CA ASP A 63 7.08 6.47 -9.72
C ASP A 63 6.67 7.20 -8.45
N LYS A 64 5.47 6.94 -7.97
CA LYS A 64 4.93 7.62 -6.80
C LYS A 64 4.99 6.77 -5.55
N PHE A 65 4.95 5.45 -5.70
CA PHE A 65 4.82 4.52 -4.58
C PHE A 65 5.98 3.55 -4.53
N ILE A 66 6.33 3.15 -3.32
CA ILE A 66 7.27 2.06 -3.05
C ILE A 66 6.58 1.10 -2.10
N ILE A 67 6.45 -0.16 -2.51
CA ILE A 67 5.87 -1.22 -1.69
C ILE A 67 7.02 -2.06 -1.14
N SER A 68 6.95 -2.38 0.14
CA SER A 68 7.90 -3.28 0.78
C SER A 68 7.18 -4.10 1.84
N ARG A 69 7.86 -5.09 2.37
CA ARG A 69 7.30 -5.95 3.42
C ARG A 69 8.38 -6.45 4.35
N ASP A 70 7.97 -6.76 5.58
CA ASP A 70 8.82 -7.41 6.57
C ASP A 70 8.07 -8.63 7.08
N ASN A 71 8.49 -9.81 6.61
CA ASN A 71 7.79 -11.06 6.95
C ASN A 71 7.96 -11.42 8.43
N ALA A 72 9.07 -11.04 9.04
CA ALA A 72 9.30 -11.30 10.45
C ALA A 72 8.33 -10.51 11.35
N LYS A 73 7.89 -9.35 10.88
CA LYS A 73 6.94 -8.50 11.59
C LYS A 73 5.53 -8.64 11.07
N ASN A 74 5.29 -9.49 10.08
CA ASN A 74 3.98 -9.64 9.42
C ASN A 74 3.41 -8.29 8.98
N THR A 75 4.26 -7.43 8.41
CA THR A 75 3.87 -6.07 8.08
C THR A 75 4.17 -5.76 6.62
N LEU A 76 3.21 -5.12 5.98
CA LEU A 76 3.30 -4.60 4.62
C LEU A 76 3.42 -3.09 4.69
N TYR A 77 4.26 -2.51 3.86
CA TYR A 77 4.52 -1.07 3.86
C TYR A 77 4.19 -0.45 2.51
N LEU A 78 3.74 0.79 2.56
CA LEU A 78 3.57 1.63 1.39
C LEU A 78 4.20 2.99 1.67
N GLN A 79 5.11 3.39 0.81
CA GLN A 79 5.76 4.69 0.90
C GLN A 79 5.31 5.54 -0.29
N MET A 80 4.90 6.77 -0.01
CA MET A 80 4.42 7.68 -1.04
C MET A 80 5.22 8.97 -0.96
N SER A 81 5.72 9.40 -2.11
CA SER A 81 6.45 10.67 -2.22
C SER A 81 5.65 11.67 -3.03
N LYS A 82 6.00 12.96 -2.88
CA LYS A 82 5.37 14.05 -3.62
C LYS A 82 3.85 14.02 -3.50
N VAL A 83 3.38 13.94 -2.28
CA VAL A 83 1.96 13.82 -1.98
C VAL A 83 1.22 15.07 -2.46
N ARG A 84 0.12 14.87 -3.18
CA ARG A 84 -0.73 15.94 -3.70
C ARG A 84 -2.15 15.79 -3.16
N SER A 85 -2.95 16.82 -3.37
CA SER A 85 -4.34 16.79 -2.90
C SER A 85 -5.14 15.64 -3.52
N GLU A 86 -4.87 15.27 -4.78
CA GLU A 86 -5.54 14.15 -5.43
C GLU A 86 -5.15 12.79 -4.86
N ASP A 87 -4.14 12.73 -3.99
CA ASP A 87 -3.77 11.50 -3.29
C ASP A 87 -4.58 11.28 -2.02
N THR A 88 -5.45 12.22 -1.67
CA THR A 88 -6.38 12.05 -0.55
C THR A 88 -7.31 10.89 -0.84
N ALA A 89 -7.23 9.85 -0.02
CA ALA A 89 -7.99 8.63 -0.22
C ALA A 89 -7.88 7.75 1.02
N LEU A 90 -8.70 6.73 1.08
CA LEU A 90 -8.49 5.62 1.99
C LEU A 90 -7.58 4.61 1.31
N TYR A 91 -6.57 4.14 2.01
CA TYR A 91 -5.60 3.18 1.50
C TYR A 91 -5.82 1.85 2.19
N TYR A 92 -5.81 0.78 1.40
CA TYR A 92 -6.12 -0.58 1.86
C TYR A 92 -5.01 -1.53 1.48
N CYS A 93 -4.76 -2.51 2.35
CA CYS A 93 -3.94 -3.67 2.01
C CYS A 93 -4.83 -4.90 1.89
N ALA A 94 -4.40 -5.85 1.06
CA ALA A 94 -5.11 -7.10 0.84
C ALA A 94 -4.13 -8.20 0.46
N ARG A 95 -4.50 -9.43 0.73
CA ARG A 95 -3.77 -10.59 0.23
C ARG A 95 -4.41 -11.15 -1.02
#